data_0dc3350d6594248fc873a6d012203576
#
_entry.id   0dc3350d6594248fc873a6d012203576
#
_cell.length_a   1.000
_cell.length_b   1.000
_cell.length_c   1.000
_cell.angle_alpha   90.00
_cell.angle_beta   90.00
_cell.angle_gamma   90.00
#
_symmetry.space_group_name_H-M   'P 1'
#
loop_
_entity.id
_entity.type
_entity.pdbx_description
1 polymer ?
#
loop_
_entity_poly.entity_id
_entity_poly.type
_entity_poly.pdbx_seq_one_letter_code
_entity_poly.pdbx_strand_id
1 'polypeptide(L)'
;MNRRSFVISITCAMAAAAWKCSQRLAAAERKVTGQALAIPTRDQLAWQDLEIGMFVHIAPNTWQDKEGDDLSTPLSNINPEKLDTDQWAQTAVDLGAKYIVFVAKHAGGFCMWQTETTSYSIRNTPWQGGHGDVLADVSSSCRKYGLKLGVYVSPRDDHFGARTGGICATPALQAHYDKMYREQLIEVLSRYGKMVEIWFDGSTAVPVCDIVSKYQPRAMVFQGPCATIRWVGNEDGYAPYPCWNGIDRAEARTGTATSLNSDPDGDVWMPVEVDVSIRRPDWFWSTTNAKNVLTRDQLLSTYYCSVGRGAQLLLNIPANRQGLLSDPDCASARAFGLEIRRRFAKPLAEATGQGTQVTLRLGTPVRIDTVILQEDIAAGERVRAFHVDGLARGVWQKLGEGTSIGHKRIQPVDPITVDSLRIVTTKSVGIPIFRNVAVYYTGYPPPSDWNAAPQIWAANLVGHWGDHAFSIDLTSKIDVAKQYRLRFVPRAGTVTGFANVVLKLDDVAEPNFVKPANGKVDELILDITGVAEKVRVSGQIEGASSGDILLQKL
;
A
#
# COMPACT_ATOMS: atom_id res chain seq x y z
N MET A 1 -38.83 31.44 -4.25
CA MET A 1 -37.79 30.66 -4.92
C MET A 1 -37.68 31.10 -6.39
N ASN A 2 -36.52 31.58 -6.79
CA ASN A 2 -36.34 32.31 -8.04
C ASN A 2 -36.03 31.31 -9.17
N ARG A 3 -36.87 31.30 -10.23
CA ARG A 3 -36.70 30.42 -11.43
C ARG A 3 -35.30 30.42 -12.06
N ARG A 4 -34.48 31.45 -11.82
CA ARG A 4 -33.10 31.51 -12.30
C ARG A 4 -32.13 30.57 -11.56
N SER A 5 -32.33 30.28 -10.27
CA SER A 5 -31.47 29.37 -9.50
C SER A 5 -31.69 27.90 -9.87
N PHE A 6 -32.93 27.55 -10.25
CA PHE A 6 -33.28 26.19 -10.67
C PHE A 6 -32.69 25.82 -12.03
N VAL A 7 -32.65 26.79 -12.97
CA VAL A 7 -32.07 26.57 -14.32
C VAL A 7 -30.54 26.44 -14.28
N ILE A 8 -29.87 27.16 -13.37
CA ILE A 8 -28.40 27.07 -13.21
C ILE A 8 -27.98 25.72 -12.61
N SER A 9 -28.74 25.18 -11.66
CA SER A 9 -28.44 23.85 -11.06
C SER A 9 -28.63 22.70 -12.04
N ILE A 10 -29.64 22.75 -12.90
CA ILE A 10 -29.88 21.71 -13.93
C ILE A 10 -28.82 21.76 -15.02
N THR A 11 -28.36 22.96 -15.43
CA THR A 11 -27.29 23.10 -16.42
C THR A 11 -25.94 22.61 -15.90
N CYS A 12 -25.61 22.82 -14.63
CA CYS A 12 -24.37 22.28 -14.03
C CYS A 12 -24.40 20.75 -13.88
N ALA A 13 -25.53 20.16 -13.49
CA ALA A 13 -25.66 18.70 -13.38
C ALA A 13 -25.63 18.01 -14.75
N MET A 14 -26.27 18.60 -15.77
CA MET A 14 -26.20 18.08 -17.15
C MET A 14 -24.80 18.26 -17.76
N ALA A 15 -24.11 19.34 -17.47
CA ALA A 15 -22.73 19.54 -17.91
C ALA A 15 -21.75 18.55 -17.28
N ALA A 16 -21.91 18.23 -15.99
CA ALA A 16 -21.10 17.22 -15.31
C ALA A 16 -21.39 15.79 -15.79
N ALA A 17 -22.65 15.46 -16.06
CA ALA A 17 -23.03 14.17 -16.65
C ALA A 17 -22.58 14.04 -18.12
N ALA A 18 -22.69 15.10 -18.90
CA ALA A 18 -22.20 15.15 -20.27
C ALA A 18 -20.66 15.06 -20.32
N TRP A 19 -19.98 15.68 -19.37
CA TRP A 19 -18.51 15.58 -19.25
C TRP A 19 -18.03 14.19 -18.87
N LYS A 20 -18.69 13.52 -17.90
CA LYS A 20 -18.41 12.12 -17.57
C LYS A 20 -18.74 11.17 -18.73
N CYS A 21 -19.80 11.43 -19.48
CA CYS A 21 -20.15 10.65 -20.67
C CYS A 21 -19.15 10.89 -21.81
N SER A 22 -18.71 12.13 -22.02
CA SER A 22 -17.68 12.46 -23.02
C SER A 22 -16.32 11.89 -22.64
N GLN A 23 -15.97 11.82 -21.35
CA GLN A 23 -14.75 11.17 -20.90
C GLN A 23 -14.80 9.64 -21.09
N ARG A 24 -15.97 9.00 -20.85
CA ARG A 24 -16.15 7.57 -21.15
C ARG A 24 -16.17 7.28 -22.65
N LEU A 25 -16.73 8.14 -23.46
CA LEU A 25 -16.68 8.04 -24.93
C LEU A 25 -15.25 8.29 -25.44
N ALA A 26 -14.55 9.30 -24.92
CA ALA A 26 -13.16 9.54 -25.25
C ALA A 26 -12.24 8.38 -24.81
N ALA A 27 -12.51 7.74 -23.64
CA ALA A 27 -11.81 6.53 -23.21
C ALA A 27 -12.13 5.32 -24.11
N ALA A 28 -13.38 5.21 -24.57
CA ALA A 28 -13.78 4.16 -25.52
C ALA A 28 -13.19 4.41 -26.92
N GLU A 29 -13.15 5.66 -27.39
CA GLU A 29 -12.50 6.04 -28.66
C GLU A 29 -10.98 5.88 -28.59
N ARG A 30 -10.34 6.16 -27.45
CA ARG A 30 -8.90 5.89 -27.25
C ARG A 30 -8.57 4.38 -27.37
N LYS A 31 -9.47 3.49 -26.94
CA LYS A 31 -9.32 2.03 -27.12
C LYS A 31 -9.29 1.59 -28.58
N VAL A 32 -9.82 2.39 -29.49
CA VAL A 32 -9.88 2.08 -30.94
C VAL A 32 -8.67 2.64 -31.71
N THR A 33 -7.94 3.63 -31.17
CA THR A 33 -6.89 4.40 -31.88
C THR A 33 -5.45 3.96 -31.64
N GLY A 34 -5.20 2.77 -31.06
CA GLY A 34 -3.83 2.23 -30.91
C GLY A 34 -2.96 3.04 -29.93
N GLN A 35 -3.52 3.47 -28.81
CA GLN A 35 -2.80 4.23 -27.79
C GLN A 35 -1.60 3.42 -27.25
N ALA A 36 -0.45 4.07 -27.13
CA ALA A 36 0.75 3.48 -26.55
C ALA A 36 0.49 3.06 -25.09
N LEU A 37 0.93 1.87 -24.72
CA LEU A 37 0.88 1.41 -23.33
C LEU A 37 1.64 2.37 -22.42
N ALA A 38 1.18 2.49 -21.16
CA ALA A 38 1.99 3.12 -20.13
C ALA A 38 3.32 2.38 -19.98
N ILE A 39 4.41 3.12 -19.88
CA ILE A 39 5.75 2.58 -19.63
C ILE A 39 6.37 3.27 -18.43
N PRO A 40 7.17 2.55 -17.61
CA PRO A 40 7.87 3.15 -16.49
C PRO A 40 8.99 4.08 -16.92
N THR A 41 9.29 5.07 -16.08
CA THR A 41 10.57 5.77 -16.14
C THR A 41 11.70 4.84 -15.72
N ARG A 42 12.96 5.22 -16.03
CA ARG A 42 14.13 4.46 -15.57
C ARG A 42 14.23 4.37 -14.05
N ASP A 43 13.79 5.43 -13.34
CA ASP A 43 13.83 5.46 -11.88
C ASP A 43 12.73 4.58 -11.28
N GLN A 44 11.54 4.51 -11.90
CA GLN A 44 10.49 3.56 -11.50
C GLN A 44 10.92 2.10 -11.72
N LEU A 45 11.56 1.78 -12.86
CA LEU A 45 12.13 0.44 -13.09
C LEU A 45 13.15 0.07 -12.01
N ALA A 46 14.10 0.96 -11.75
CA ALA A 46 15.14 0.75 -10.75
C ALA A 46 14.59 0.60 -9.33
N TRP A 47 13.45 1.26 -9.04
CA TRP A 47 12.77 1.11 -7.76
C TRP A 47 12.01 -0.23 -7.68
N GLN A 48 11.29 -0.62 -8.72
CA GLN A 48 10.60 -1.92 -8.75
C GLN A 48 11.59 -3.09 -8.63
N ASP A 49 12.81 -2.97 -9.17
CA ASP A 49 13.86 -3.98 -9.03
C ASP A 49 14.42 -4.11 -7.59
N LEU A 50 14.10 -3.19 -6.68
CA LEU A 50 14.43 -3.32 -5.26
C LEU A 50 13.54 -4.34 -4.53
N GLU A 51 12.30 -4.53 -4.97
CA GLU A 51 11.30 -5.48 -4.49
C GLU A 51 10.91 -5.34 -3.01
N ILE A 52 11.87 -5.21 -2.10
CA ILE A 52 11.64 -5.16 -0.65
C ILE A 52 12.33 -3.95 -0.04
N GLY A 53 11.57 -3.14 0.69
CA GLY A 53 12.03 -2.11 1.61
C GLY A 53 11.68 -2.45 3.05
N MET A 54 12.35 -1.80 3.99
CA MET A 54 12.02 -1.83 5.41
C MET A 54 11.55 -0.44 5.86
N PHE A 55 10.40 -0.39 6.50
CA PHE A 55 9.90 0.82 7.17
C PHE A 55 10.33 0.80 8.64
N VAL A 56 10.65 1.96 9.22
CA VAL A 56 10.95 2.06 10.65
C VAL A 56 10.17 3.19 11.28
N HIS A 57 9.27 2.83 12.21
CA HIS A 57 8.50 3.76 13.03
C HIS A 57 9.13 3.87 14.42
N ILE A 58 9.40 5.09 14.85
CA ILE A 58 9.71 5.49 16.22
C ILE A 58 9.32 6.97 16.38
N ALA A 59 8.48 7.27 17.37
CA ALA A 59 8.02 8.62 17.67
C ALA A 59 7.48 8.61 19.11
N PRO A 60 6.97 9.73 19.68
CA PRO A 60 6.39 9.75 21.03
C PRO A 60 5.33 8.67 21.28
N ASN A 61 4.62 8.21 20.23
CA ASN A 61 3.72 7.05 20.21
C ASN A 61 4.34 5.83 20.90
N THR A 62 5.64 5.56 20.66
CA THR A 62 6.38 4.43 21.26
C THR A 62 6.44 4.54 22.77
N TRP A 63 6.52 5.76 23.34
CA TRP A 63 6.53 5.97 24.80
C TRP A 63 5.13 5.94 25.41
N GLN A 64 4.10 6.15 24.58
CA GLN A 64 2.68 6.15 24.99
C GLN A 64 2.04 4.75 24.89
N ASP A 65 2.67 3.78 24.21
CA ASP A 65 2.05 2.49 23.83
C ASP A 65 0.78 2.71 22.97
N LYS A 66 0.79 3.69 22.05
CA LYS A 66 -0.36 4.11 21.24
C LYS A 66 0.00 4.27 19.76
N GLU A 67 -0.99 4.04 18.89
CA GLU A 67 -0.86 4.32 17.46
C GLU A 67 -0.98 5.81 17.13
N GLY A 68 -1.82 6.55 17.84
CA GLY A 68 -1.94 7.99 17.75
C GLY A 68 -1.14 8.70 18.84
N ASP A 69 -0.35 9.71 18.48
CA ASP A 69 0.33 10.59 19.44
C ASP A 69 -0.71 11.53 20.07
N ASP A 70 -0.92 11.42 21.38
CA ASP A 70 -1.83 12.26 22.14
C ASP A 70 -1.12 13.49 22.76
N LEU A 71 0.13 13.73 22.40
CA LEU A 71 0.97 14.84 22.84
C LEU A 71 1.24 14.84 24.37
N SER A 72 0.95 13.75 25.08
CA SER A 72 1.05 13.68 26.55
C SER A 72 2.45 13.38 27.05
N THR A 73 3.35 12.86 26.17
CA THR A 73 4.71 12.48 26.58
C THR A 73 5.59 13.72 26.79
N PRO A 74 6.09 13.97 27.99
CA PRO A 74 7.10 15.00 28.19
C PRO A 74 8.35 14.71 27.37
N LEU A 75 8.89 15.72 26.68
CA LEU A 75 10.10 15.56 25.86
C LEU A 75 11.29 15.02 26.68
N SER A 76 11.33 15.31 27.98
CA SER A 76 12.34 14.79 28.91
C SER A 76 12.32 13.26 29.06
N ASN A 77 11.24 12.60 28.70
CA ASN A 77 11.09 11.14 28.76
C ASN A 77 11.53 10.45 27.45
N ILE A 78 11.67 11.21 26.37
CA ILE A 78 12.07 10.67 25.06
C ILE A 78 13.59 10.60 25.01
N ASN A 79 14.11 9.42 25.36
CA ASN A 79 15.55 9.18 25.45
C ASN A 79 15.89 7.77 24.99
N PRO A 80 16.05 7.52 23.68
CA PRO A 80 16.45 6.22 23.14
C PRO A 80 17.95 5.96 23.38
N GLU A 81 18.35 5.71 24.61
CA GLU A 81 19.75 5.64 25.06
C GLU A 81 20.61 4.63 24.32
N LYS A 82 19.99 3.58 23.77
CA LYS A 82 20.69 2.50 23.06
C LYS A 82 20.39 2.52 21.55
N LEU A 83 19.96 3.67 21.03
CA LEU A 83 19.66 3.76 19.61
C LEU A 83 20.84 3.25 18.77
N ASP A 84 20.57 2.23 17.95
CA ASP A 84 21.55 1.58 17.08
C ASP A 84 20.94 1.37 15.69
N THR A 85 21.18 2.34 14.81
CA THR A 85 20.69 2.29 13.43
C THR A 85 21.48 1.31 12.56
N ASP A 86 22.66 0.85 13.03
CA ASP A 86 23.40 -0.24 12.39
C ASP A 86 22.68 -1.58 12.60
N GLN A 87 22.09 -1.80 13.78
CA GLN A 87 21.21 -2.96 14.04
C GLN A 87 19.97 -2.93 13.12
N TRP A 88 19.40 -1.75 12.87
CA TRP A 88 18.28 -1.60 11.94
C TRP A 88 18.71 -1.97 10.52
N ALA A 89 19.84 -1.42 10.07
CA ALA A 89 20.38 -1.69 8.74
C ALA A 89 20.75 -3.16 8.56
N GLN A 90 21.35 -3.81 9.58
CA GLN A 90 21.64 -5.24 9.54
C GLN A 90 20.34 -6.06 9.44
N THR A 91 19.31 -5.69 10.19
CA THR A 91 17.99 -6.36 10.11
C THR A 91 17.38 -6.20 8.71
N ALA A 92 17.48 -5.02 8.09
CA ALA A 92 17.04 -4.81 6.71
C ALA A 92 17.80 -5.71 5.71
N VAL A 93 19.12 -5.86 5.85
CA VAL A 93 19.92 -6.78 5.04
C VAL A 93 19.52 -8.23 5.26
N ASP A 94 19.30 -8.64 6.52
CA ASP A 94 18.88 -10.00 6.87
C ASP A 94 17.50 -10.33 6.31
N LEU A 95 16.57 -9.36 6.35
CA LEU A 95 15.26 -9.40 5.72
C LEU A 95 15.33 -9.58 4.19
N GLY A 96 16.37 -9.07 3.57
CA GLY A 96 16.54 -9.00 2.11
C GLY A 96 16.12 -7.65 1.51
N ALA A 97 15.80 -6.66 2.35
CA ALA A 97 15.48 -5.31 1.92
C ALA A 97 16.67 -4.63 1.23
N LYS A 98 16.37 -3.69 0.33
CA LYS A 98 17.35 -2.91 -0.44
C LYS A 98 17.35 -1.44 -0.03
N TYR A 99 16.38 -1.01 0.75
CA TYR A 99 16.26 0.35 1.25
C TYR A 99 15.53 0.37 2.60
N ILE A 100 15.72 1.46 3.32
CA ILE A 100 14.97 1.78 4.55
C ILE A 100 14.20 3.06 4.28
N VAL A 101 12.91 3.09 4.55
CA VAL A 101 12.11 4.31 4.70
C VAL A 101 12.02 4.61 6.19
N PHE A 102 12.58 5.75 6.60
CA PHE A 102 12.52 6.17 8.00
C PHE A 102 11.41 7.18 8.22
N VAL A 103 10.61 6.98 9.27
CA VAL A 103 9.57 7.93 9.68
C VAL A 103 10.23 9.09 10.42
N ALA A 104 10.64 10.10 9.66
CA ALA A 104 11.30 11.28 10.21
C ALA A 104 10.33 12.19 10.96
N LYS A 105 9.06 12.26 10.52
CA LYS A 105 7.98 12.97 11.20
C LYS A 105 6.66 12.24 10.97
N HIS A 106 6.03 11.71 12.02
CA HIS A 106 4.68 11.12 11.98
C HIS A 106 3.59 12.18 12.23
N ALA A 107 2.34 11.79 12.17
CA ALA A 107 1.16 12.64 12.30
C ALA A 107 1.11 13.51 13.57
N GLY A 108 1.73 13.08 14.67
CA GLY A 108 1.87 13.89 15.90
C GLY A 108 2.68 15.18 15.71
N GLY A 109 3.55 15.24 14.70
CA GLY A 109 4.38 16.41 14.39
C GLY A 109 5.79 16.37 14.97
N PHE A 110 6.18 15.30 15.70
CA PHE A 110 7.51 15.18 16.29
C PHE A 110 8.57 14.94 15.22
N CYS A 111 9.57 15.82 15.18
CA CYS A 111 10.67 15.76 14.22
C CYS A 111 11.86 14.97 14.76
N MET A 112 12.27 13.90 14.09
CA MET A 112 13.36 13.01 14.47
C MET A 112 14.74 13.48 13.96
N TRP A 113 14.87 14.76 13.59
CA TRP A 113 16.10 15.40 13.13
C TRP A 113 16.31 16.76 13.79
N GLN A 114 17.50 17.33 13.62
CA GLN A 114 17.82 18.66 14.11
C GLN A 114 17.11 19.75 13.29
N THR A 115 16.03 20.31 13.84
CA THR A 115 15.25 21.40 13.25
C THR A 115 15.06 22.56 14.22
N GLU A 116 14.94 23.76 13.67
CA GLU A 116 14.54 24.96 14.41
C GLU A 116 13.10 25.38 14.11
N THR A 117 12.41 24.67 13.22
CA THR A 117 11.05 25.01 12.78
C THR A 117 9.98 24.74 13.83
N THR A 118 10.28 23.85 14.78
CA THR A 118 9.37 23.48 15.88
C THR A 118 10.17 23.09 17.12
N SER A 119 9.58 23.30 18.29
CA SER A 119 10.11 22.79 19.56
C SER A 119 9.78 21.31 19.78
N TYR A 120 8.84 20.73 19.01
CA TYR A 120 8.44 19.33 19.13
C TYR A 120 9.37 18.45 18.29
N SER A 121 10.57 18.23 18.82
CA SER A 121 11.63 17.53 18.08
C SER A 121 12.63 16.85 19.00
N ILE A 122 13.42 15.92 18.46
CA ILE A 122 14.49 15.21 19.15
C ILE A 122 15.56 16.17 19.72
N ARG A 123 15.72 17.35 19.13
CA ARG A 123 16.60 18.41 19.62
C ARG A 123 16.27 18.87 21.04
N ASN A 124 15.00 18.84 21.41
CA ASN A 124 14.52 19.31 22.73
C ASN A 124 14.33 18.16 23.74
N THR A 125 14.92 17.02 23.46
CA THR A 125 14.97 15.86 24.37
C THR A 125 16.33 15.76 25.06
N PRO A 126 16.45 14.99 26.15
CA PRO A 126 17.75 14.76 26.80
C PRO A 126 18.70 13.86 25.98
N TRP A 127 18.17 13.15 24.95
CA TRP A 127 18.98 12.24 24.17
C TRP A 127 20.17 12.94 23.51
N GLN A 128 21.37 12.41 23.75
CA GLN A 128 22.66 12.98 23.31
C GLN A 128 22.80 14.48 23.68
N GLY A 129 22.23 14.89 24.83
CA GLY A 129 22.28 16.28 25.28
C GLY A 129 21.57 17.27 24.34
N GLY A 130 20.58 16.82 23.57
CA GLY A 130 19.86 17.63 22.57
C GLY A 130 20.57 17.76 21.21
N HIS A 131 21.67 17.06 21.00
CA HIS A 131 22.46 17.12 19.75
C HIS A 131 22.24 15.89 18.85
N GLY A 132 21.44 14.93 19.28
CA GLY A 132 21.16 13.73 18.51
C GLY A 132 20.34 14.00 17.25
N ASP A 133 20.61 13.28 16.17
CA ASP A 133 19.90 13.36 14.88
C ASP A 133 19.69 11.93 14.33
N VAL A 134 18.49 11.40 14.59
CA VAL A 134 18.18 10.01 14.21
C VAL A 134 18.21 9.81 12.71
N LEU A 135 17.74 10.78 11.93
CA LEU A 135 17.76 10.69 10.46
C LEU A 135 19.20 10.69 9.91
N ALA A 136 20.10 11.44 10.54
CA ALA A 136 21.53 11.41 10.19
C ALA A 136 22.17 10.03 10.46
N ASP A 137 21.83 9.43 11.61
CA ASP A 137 22.30 8.09 11.98
C ASP A 137 21.78 7.03 11.01
N VAL A 138 20.48 7.03 10.68
CA VAL A 138 19.88 6.14 9.67
C VAL A 138 20.53 6.31 8.32
N SER A 139 20.74 7.57 7.87
CA SER A 139 21.42 7.86 6.60
C SER A 139 22.85 7.29 6.58
N SER A 140 23.57 7.39 7.70
CA SER A 140 24.93 6.84 7.84
C SER A 140 24.94 5.32 7.77
N SER A 141 24.05 4.67 8.51
CA SER A 141 23.93 3.20 8.50
C SER A 141 23.48 2.68 7.13
N CYS A 142 22.55 3.35 6.45
CA CYS A 142 22.18 2.98 5.07
C CYS A 142 23.41 2.98 4.15
N ARG A 143 24.24 4.01 4.19
CA ARG A 143 25.48 4.06 3.40
C ARG A 143 26.45 2.93 3.77
N LYS A 144 26.63 2.68 5.06
CA LYS A 144 27.54 1.64 5.57
C LYS A 144 27.13 0.23 5.12
N TYR A 145 25.83 -0.05 5.10
CA TYR A 145 25.29 -1.37 4.75
C TYR A 145 24.87 -1.51 3.28
N GLY A 146 25.13 -0.49 2.45
CA GLY A 146 24.78 -0.52 1.03
C GLY A 146 23.28 -0.45 0.73
N LEU A 147 22.49 0.07 1.69
CA LEU A 147 21.06 0.30 1.55
C LEU A 147 20.78 1.69 0.99
N LYS A 148 19.65 1.86 0.30
CA LYS A 148 19.16 3.19 -0.07
C LYS A 148 18.31 3.76 1.07
N LEU A 149 18.26 5.10 1.15
CA LEU A 149 17.44 5.83 2.13
C LEU A 149 16.16 6.31 1.48
N GLY A 150 15.03 6.13 2.14
CA GLY A 150 13.76 6.82 1.93
C GLY A 150 13.32 7.51 3.21
N VAL A 151 12.38 8.42 3.10
CA VAL A 151 11.84 9.15 4.25
C VAL A 151 10.32 9.28 4.18
N TYR A 152 9.68 9.24 5.34
CA TYR A 152 8.30 9.61 5.55
C TYR A 152 8.26 10.92 6.35
N VAL A 153 7.58 11.92 5.80
CA VAL A 153 7.37 13.22 6.46
C VAL A 153 5.88 13.55 6.39
N SER A 154 5.15 13.24 7.45
CA SER A 154 3.71 13.46 7.50
C SER A 154 3.33 14.91 7.22
N PRO A 155 2.41 15.16 6.28
CA PRO A 155 1.80 16.50 6.14
C PRO A 155 0.85 16.82 7.30
N ARG A 156 0.29 15.82 7.99
CA ARG A 156 -0.45 16.02 9.23
C ARG A 156 0.52 16.36 10.36
N ASP A 157 0.09 17.28 11.24
CA ASP A 157 0.86 17.74 12.38
C ASP A 157 -0.09 18.13 13.51
N ASP A 158 -0.38 17.19 14.39
CA ASP A 158 -1.34 17.39 15.48
C ASP A 158 -0.84 18.42 16.50
N HIS A 159 0.49 18.52 16.69
CA HIS A 159 1.11 19.52 17.57
C HIS A 159 0.90 20.96 17.04
N PHE A 160 0.96 21.16 15.73
CA PHE A 160 0.64 22.46 15.11
C PHE A 160 -0.87 22.69 14.98
N GLY A 161 -1.67 21.61 14.88
CA GLY A 161 -3.10 21.63 14.57
C GLY A 161 -3.41 21.53 13.07
N ALA A 162 -2.47 21.00 12.28
CA ALA A 162 -2.69 20.69 10.88
C ALA A 162 -3.23 19.26 10.73
N ARG A 163 -4.43 19.13 10.15
CA ARG A 163 -5.11 17.84 9.90
C ARG A 163 -4.49 17.10 8.71
N THR A 164 -5.01 15.90 8.40
CA THR A 164 -4.62 15.11 7.23
C THR A 164 -4.47 15.98 5.99
N GLY A 165 -3.38 15.79 5.25
CA GLY A 165 -3.03 16.61 4.11
C GLY A 165 -2.40 17.97 4.46
N GLY A 166 -2.13 18.27 5.74
CA GLY A 166 -1.58 19.57 6.15
C GLY A 166 -2.61 20.69 6.14
N ILE A 167 -3.90 20.36 6.32
CA ILE A 167 -5.00 21.33 6.23
C ILE A 167 -5.22 22.01 7.59
N CYS A 168 -5.13 23.33 7.62
CA CYS A 168 -5.33 24.15 8.82
C CYS A 168 -6.72 24.80 8.87
N ALA A 169 -7.14 25.21 10.08
CA ALA A 169 -8.47 25.75 10.33
C ALA A 169 -8.73 27.14 9.69
N THR A 170 -7.68 27.95 9.47
CA THR A 170 -7.80 29.29 8.88
C THR A 170 -6.73 29.53 7.82
N PRO A 171 -6.98 30.44 6.85
CA PRO A 171 -5.96 30.79 5.83
C PRO A 171 -4.64 31.31 6.43
N ALA A 172 -4.69 32.04 7.55
CA ALA A 172 -3.49 32.55 8.20
C ALA A 172 -2.64 31.41 8.81
N LEU A 173 -3.29 30.45 9.48
CA LEU A 173 -2.62 29.24 9.98
C LEU A 173 -2.10 28.38 8.82
N GLN A 174 -2.85 28.27 7.71
CA GLN A 174 -2.41 27.54 6.53
C GLN A 174 -1.11 28.13 5.97
N ALA A 175 -1.07 29.46 5.77
CA ALA A 175 0.13 30.13 5.25
C ALA A 175 1.36 29.95 6.17
N HIS A 176 1.13 29.94 7.49
CA HIS A 176 2.21 29.67 8.47
C HIS A 176 2.66 28.21 8.39
N TYR A 177 1.72 27.26 8.35
CA TYR A 177 2.03 25.84 8.25
C TYR A 177 2.75 25.50 6.93
N ASP A 178 2.26 26.03 5.82
CA ASP A 178 2.89 25.82 4.51
C ASP A 178 4.35 26.24 4.53
N LYS A 179 4.65 27.41 5.12
CA LYS A 179 6.03 27.88 5.25
C LYS A 179 6.86 26.92 6.11
N MET A 180 6.39 26.58 7.32
CA MET A 180 7.08 25.70 8.26
C MET A 180 7.32 24.31 7.66
N TYR A 181 6.28 23.69 7.10
CA TYR A 181 6.38 22.34 6.53
C TYR A 181 7.33 22.29 5.32
N ARG A 182 7.29 23.32 4.48
CA ARG A 182 8.23 23.45 3.35
C ARG A 182 9.68 23.62 3.83
N GLU A 183 9.93 24.36 4.90
CA GLU A 183 11.26 24.48 5.53
C GLU A 183 11.72 23.13 6.07
N GLN A 184 10.85 22.37 6.76
CA GLN A 184 11.12 20.99 7.21
C GLN A 184 11.49 20.08 6.05
N LEU A 185 10.75 20.12 4.94
CA LEU A 185 11.06 19.33 3.76
C LEU A 185 12.40 19.72 3.13
N ILE A 186 12.73 21.01 3.05
CA ILE A 186 14.04 21.48 2.55
C ILE A 186 15.16 20.91 3.44
N GLU A 187 15.01 20.96 4.75
CA GLU A 187 15.99 20.39 5.69
C GLU A 187 16.19 18.89 5.42
N VAL A 188 15.09 18.12 5.41
CA VAL A 188 15.12 16.67 5.24
C VAL A 188 15.67 16.28 3.86
N LEU A 189 15.18 16.90 2.78
CA LEU A 189 15.54 16.49 1.42
C LEU A 189 16.91 17.00 0.95
N SER A 190 17.53 17.98 1.64
CA SER A 190 18.82 18.53 1.24
C SER A 190 20.01 18.04 2.07
N ARG A 191 19.82 17.63 3.34
CA ARG A 191 20.93 17.40 4.29
C ARG A 191 21.41 15.96 4.36
N TYR A 192 20.57 14.96 4.04
CA TYR A 192 20.81 13.55 4.38
C TYR A 192 21.18 12.67 3.17
N GLY A 193 21.48 13.29 2.03
CA GLY A 193 21.93 12.59 0.83
C GLY A 193 20.80 12.23 -0.12
N LYS A 194 21.08 11.29 -1.04
CA LYS A 194 20.10 10.86 -2.05
C LYS A 194 19.06 9.95 -1.45
N MET A 195 17.79 10.20 -1.79
CA MET A 195 16.67 9.40 -1.36
C MET A 195 16.09 8.60 -2.52
N VAL A 196 15.64 7.38 -2.22
CA VAL A 196 14.96 6.51 -3.18
C VAL A 196 13.46 6.74 -3.17
N GLU A 197 12.93 7.20 -2.02
CA GLU A 197 11.49 7.32 -1.80
C GLU A 197 11.15 8.40 -0.77
N ILE A 198 10.03 9.09 -0.99
CA ILE A 198 9.48 10.13 -0.12
C ILE A 198 8.00 9.85 0.08
N TRP A 199 7.55 9.78 1.34
CA TRP A 199 6.18 9.49 1.72
C TRP A 199 5.44 10.74 2.23
N PHE A 200 4.26 10.99 1.65
CA PHE A 200 3.29 11.99 2.10
C PHE A 200 1.97 11.27 2.45
N ASP A 201 1.93 10.65 3.62
CA ASP A 201 0.76 9.88 4.05
C ASP A 201 -0.51 10.73 4.12
N GLY A 202 -1.59 10.22 3.51
CA GLY A 202 -2.85 10.93 3.36
C GLY A 202 -2.82 12.06 2.33
N SER A 203 -1.78 12.10 1.46
CA SER A 203 -1.54 13.16 0.48
C SER A 203 -1.19 14.50 1.13
N THR A 204 -0.98 15.55 0.35
CA THR A 204 -0.69 16.91 0.89
C THR A 204 -1.35 18.00 0.06
N ALA A 205 -1.96 18.96 0.75
CA ALA A 205 -2.43 20.23 0.17
C ALA A 205 -1.31 21.29 0.14
N VAL A 206 -0.24 21.11 0.91
CA VAL A 206 0.92 22.02 0.89
C VAL A 206 1.66 21.84 -0.43
N PRO A 207 2.02 22.93 -1.14
CA PRO A 207 2.82 22.83 -2.37
C PRO A 207 4.23 22.30 -2.07
N VAL A 208 4.57 21.09 -2.56
CA VAL A 208 5.85 20.41 -2.25
C VAL A 208 6.64 20.00 -3.49
N CYS A 209 6.02 19.97 -4.67
CA CYS A 209 6.62 19.38 -5.87
C CYS A 209 7.86 20.12 -6.37
N ASP A 210 7.93 21.42 -6.18
CA ASP A 210 9.12 22.22 -6.49
C ASP A 210 10.32 21.84 -5.62
N ILE A 211 10.09 21.55 -4.34
CA ILE A 211 11.12 21.12 -3.38
C ILE A 211 11.61 19.72 -3.75
N VAL A 212 10.68 18.78 -3.97
CA VAL A 212 11.00 17.41 -4.38
C VAL A 212 11.81 17.41 -5.67
N SER A 213 11.34 18.12 -6.70
CA SER A 213 12.02 18.22 -8.00
C SER A 213 13.40 18.82 -7.90
N LYS A 214 13.60 19.78 -6.99
CA LYS A 214 14.89 20.45 -6.80
C LYS A 214 15.91 19.58 -6.07
N TYR A 215 15.50 18.92 -4.99
CA TYR A 215 16.46 18.23 -4.09
C TYR A 215 16.52 16.73 -4.33
N GLN A 216 15.41 16.09 -4.74
CA GLN A 216 15.31 14.64 -4.92
C GLN A 216 14.58 14.26 -6.22
N PRO A 217 15.05 14.72 -7.42
CA PRO A 217 14.34 14.57 -8.70
C PRO A 217 14.18 13.11 -9.17
N ARG A 218 14.84 12.17 -8.53
CA ARG A 218 14.83 10.74 -8.88
C ARG A 218 14.15 9.86 -7.84
N ALA A 219 13.71 10.43 -6.72
CA ALA A 219 13.00 9.70 -5.69
C ALA A 219 11.59 9.34 -6.16
N MET A 220 11.13 8.16 -5.78
CA MET A 220 9.72 7.83 -5.87
C MET A 220 8.94 8.66 -4.85
N VAL A 221 7.74 9.08 -5.22
CA VAL A 221 6.88 9.87 -4.35
C VAL A 221 5.59 9.09 -4.09
N PHE A 222 5.39 8.73 -2.84
CA PHE A 222 4.18 8.06 -2.37
C PHE A 222 3.16 9.11 -1.97
N GLN A 223 2.02 9.11 -2.68
CA GLN A 223 0.91 10.06 -2.55
C GLN A 223 1.30 11.53 -2.77
N GLY A 224 0.31 12.41 -2.77
CA GLY A 224 0.50 13.84 -3.01
C GLY A 224 0.45 14.25 -4.49
N PRO A 225 0.55 15.57 -4.76
CA PRO A 225 0.33 16.13 -6.10
C PRO A 225 1.41 15.75 -7.13
N CYS A 226 2.56 15.28 -6.69
CA CYS A 226 3.66 14.79 -7.52
C CYS A 226 3.94 13.29 -7.33
N ALA A 227 2.94 12.52 -6.93
CA ALA A 227 3.05 11.08 -6.74
C ALA A 227 3.51 10.36 -8.02
N THR A 228 4.44 9.41 -7.84
CA THR A 228 4.99 8.56 -8.90
C THR A 228 4.76 7.08 -8.63
N ILE A 229 4.36 6.74 -7.41
CA ILE A 229 3.92 5.43 -6.95
C ILE A 229 2.60 5.59 -6.20
N ARG A 230 1.90 4.50 -5.98
CA ARG A 230 0.59 4.52 -5.33
C ARG A 230 0.47 3.43 -4.28
N TRP A 231 -0.36 3.71 -3.30
CA TRP A 231 -0.68 2.77 -2.25
C TRP A 231 -1.48 1.56 -2.76
N VAL A 232 -1.24 0.41 -2.15
CA VAL A 232 -2.05 -0.79 -2.42
C VAL A 232 -3.53 -0.61 -2.00
N GLY A 233 -3.81 0.25 -1.01
CA GLY A 233 -5.17 0.54 -0.52
C GLY A 233 -5.61 -0.27 0.68
N ASN A 234 -4.70 -1.05 1.27
CA ASN A 234 -4.92 -1.82 2.49
C ASN A 234 -3.60 -1.97 3.26
N GLU A 235 -3.68 -2.37 4.52
CA GLU A 235 -2.53 -2.66 5.37
C GLU A 235 -2.39 -4.17 5.65
N ASP A 236 -3.04 -5.02 4.85
CA ASP A 236 -2.99 -6.48 4.98
C ASP A 236 -1.65 -7.07 4.52
N GLY A 237 -0.90 -6.32 3.72
CA GLY A 237 0.30 -6.80 3.07
C GLY A 237 0.02 -7.52 1.75
N TYR A 238 -1.17 -7.37 1.17
CA TYR A 238 -1.63 -8.10 -0.01
C TYR A 238 -2.06 -7.15 -1.12
N ALA A 239 -1.42 -7.26 -2.29
CA ALA A 239 -1.93 -6.68 -3.52
C ALA A 239 -3.10 -7.50 -4.08
N PRO A 240 -4.03 -6.90 -4.84
CA PRO A 240 -5.02 -7.66 -5.58
C PRO A 240 -4.37 -8.50 -6.68
N TYR A 241 -5.12 -9.44 -7.24
CA TYR A 241 -4.73 -10.11 -8.46
C TYR A 241 -5.92 -10.14 -9.44
N PRO A 242 -5.76 -9.57 -10.66
CA PRO A 242 -4.56 -8.95 -11.20
C PRO A 242 -4.19 -7.63 -10.53
N CYS A 243 -2.89 -7.28 -10.56
CA CYS A 243 -2.38 -5.98 -10.11
C CYS A 243 -1.63 -5.33 -11.28
N TRP A 244 -2.22 -4.29 -11.89
CA TRP A 244 -1.65 -3.58 -13.02
C TRP A 244 -0.94 -2.31 -12.57
N ASN A 245 0.19 -1.95 -13.21
CA ASN A 245 0.89 -0.71 -12.93
C ASN A 245 0.34 0.48 -13.74
N GLY A 246 -0.42 0.22 -14.81
CA GLY A 246 -1.14 1.24 -15.55
C GLY A 246 -2.33 1.80 -14.76
N ILE A 247 -2.59 3.11 -14.90
CA ILE A 247 -3.78 3.79 -14.41
C ILE A 247 -4.20 4.92 -15.37
N ASP A 248 -5.44 5.37 -15.26
CA ASP A 248 -5.91 6.57 -15.96
C ASP A 248 -5.21 7.82 -15.39
N ARG A 249 -4.87 8.77 -16.28
CA ARG A 249 -4.20 10.03 -15.91
C ARG A 249 -5.03 10.90 -14.94
N ALA A 250 -6.35 10.85 -15.03
CA ALA A 250 -7.20 11.58 -14.11
C ALA A 250 -7.09 11.03 -12.71
N GLU A 251 -7.02 9.69 -12.57
CA GLU A 251 -6.81 9.01 -11.29
C GLU A 251 -5.40 9.29 -10.73
N ALA A 252 -4.37 9.26 -11.58
CA ALA A 252 -3.00 9.59 -11.18
C ALA A 252 -2.88 11.00 -10.56
N ARG A 253 -3.63 11.97 -11.10
CA ARG A 253 -3.62 13.37 -10.64
C ARG A 253 -4.27 13.58 -9.27
N THR A 254 -5.04 12.63 -8.78
CA THR A 254 -5.65 12.73 -7.44
C THR A 254 -4.61 12.74 -6.33
N GLY A 255 -3.45 12.14 -6.57
CA GLY A 255 -2.41 11.94 -5.57
C GLY A 255 -2.78 10.94 -4.46
N THR A 256 -3.93 10.29 -4.57
CA THR A 256 -4.46 9.31 -3.60
C THR A 256 -4.94 8.02 -4.27
N ALA A 257 -4.61 7.81 -5.56
CA ALA A 257 -4.94 6.59 -6.27
C ALA A 257 -4.38 5.35 -5.54
N THR A 258 -5.13 4.26 -5.61
CA THR A 258 -4.76 2.97 -5.02
C THR A 258 -4.70 1.88 -6.09
N SER A 259 -4.41 0.65 -5.69
CA SER A 259 -4.45 -0.50 -6.59
C SER A 259 -5.85 -0.77 -7.18
N LEU A 260 -6.92 -0.24 -6.59
CA LEU A 260 -8.28 -0.31 -7.15
C LEU A 260 -8.45 0.53 -8.44
N ASN A 261 -7.61 1.54 -8.62
CA ASN A 261 -7.58 2.35 -9.84
C ASN A 261 -6.73 1.69 -10.95
N SER A 262 -6.29 0.43 -10.77
CA SER A 262 -5.52 -0.31 -11.77
C SER A 262 -6.29 -0.45 -13.08
N ASP A 263 -5.67 -0.02 -14.16
CA ASP A 263 -6.19 -0.16 -15.52
C ASP A 263 -5.08 -0.70 -16.44
N PRO A 264 -5.23 -1.92 -16.99
CA PRO A 264 -4.25 -2.46 -17.92
C PRO A 264 -4.08 -1.61 -19.19
N ASP A 265 -5.08 -0.81 -19.53
CA ASP A 265 -5.09 0.08 -20.69
C ASP A 265 -4.88 1.56 -20.27
N GLY A 266 -4.51 1.83 -19.03
CA GLY A 266 -4.18 3.15 -18.51
C GLY A 266 -2.97 3.78 -19.21
N ASP A 267 -2.91 5.11 -19.22
CA ASP A 267 -1.90 5.88 -19.96
C ASP A 267 -0.76 6.42 -19.07
N VAL A 268 -0.81 6.16 -17.77
CA VAL A 268 0.23 6.53 -16.79
C VAL A 268 0.75 5.29 -16.09
N TRP A 269 2.08 5.14 -16.01
CA TRP A 269 2.72 4.12 -15.18
C TRP A 269 2.83 4.60 -13.75
N MET A 270 2.23 3.88 -12.82
CA MET A 270 2.22 4.22 -11.40
C MET A 270 2.22 2.94 -10.57
N PRO A 271 3.41 2.38 -10.26
CA PRO A 271 3.52 1.09 -9.59
C PRO A 271 2.96 1.13 -8.17
N VAL A 272 2.55 -0.04 -7.71
CA VAL A 272 1.89 -0.24 -6.41
C VAL A 272 2.94 -0.58 -5.36
N GLU A 273 2.83 0.09 -4.21
CA GLU A 273 3.52 -0.28 -2.98
C GLU A 273 2.56 -0.89 -1.98
N VAL A 274 2.98 -2.00 -1.38
CA VAL A 274 2.30 -2.74 -0.32
C VAL A 274 3.06 -2.47 0.97
N ASP A 275 2.48 -1.70 1.84
CA ASP A 275 2.96 -1.45 3.20
C ASP A 275 2.24 -2.36 4.20
N VAL A 276 2.99 -2.89 5.14
CA VAL A 276 2.46 -3.76 6.19
C VAL A 276 3.38 -3.75 7.41
N SER A 277 2.80 -3.77 8.61
CA SER A 277 3.60 -3.88 9.82
C SER A 277 3.85 -5.34 10.22
N ILE A 278 5.06 -5.65 10.67
CA ILE A 278 5.38 -6.95 11.28
C ILE A 278 4.57 -7.19 12.55
N ARG A 279 4.03 -6.11 13.16
CA ARG A 279 3.22 -6.13 14.40
C ARG A 279 1.75 -5.80 14.17
N ARG A 280 1.22 -6.12 12.98
CA ARG A 280 -0.18 -5.82 12.64
C ARG A 280 -1.16 -6.02 13.80
N PRO A 281 -2.16 -5.12 13.94
CA PRO A 281 -2.42 -3.93 13.10
C PRO A 281 -1.56 -2.72 13.48
N ASP A 282 -0.66 -2.83 14.43
CA ASP A 282 0.07 -1.71 15.02
C ASP A 282 1.31 -1.34 14.20
N TRP A 283 1.53 -0.03 13.99
CA TRP A 283 2.69 0.53 13.32
C TRP A 283 3.84 0.85 14.27
N PHE A 284 3.50 1.17 15.53
CA PHE A 284 4.48 1.46 16.57
C PHE A 284 4.73 0.25 17.48
N TRP A 285 5.93 0.21 18.01
CA TRP A 285 6.22 -0.72 19.08
C TRP A 285 5.48 -0.33 20.37
N SER A 286 4.90 -1.32 21.04
CA SER A 286 4.33 -1.17 22.38
C SER A 286 4.68 -2.35 23.27
N THR A 287 4.52 -2.16 24.59
CA THR A 287 4.74 -3.22 25.57
C THR A 287 3.74 -4.37 25.43
N THR A 288 2.62 -4.15 24.76
CA THR A 288 1.50 -5.12 24.67
C THR A 288 1.39 -5.85 23.34
N ASN A 289 2.10 -5.39 22.28
CA ASN A 289 1.93 -5.91 20.92
C ASN A 289 3.01 -6.92 20.47
N ALA A 290 3.86 -7.41 21.38
CA ALA A 290 4.87 -8.43 21.06
C ALA A 290 4.26 -9.74 20.52
N LYS A 291 3.03 -10.07 20.92
CA LYS A 291 2.28 -11.24 20.44
C LYS A 291 1.82 -11.12 18.98
N ASN A 292 1.84 -9.90 18.41
CA ASN A 292 1.38 -9.62 17.05
C ASN A 292 2.48 -9.84 16.01
N VAL A 293 3.73 -10.14 16.42
CA VAL A 293 4.85 -10.33 15.49
C VAL A 293 4.51 -11.42 14.48
N LEU A 294 4.45 -11.04 13.19
CA LEU A 294 4.20 -11.97 12.10
C LEU A 294 5.27 -13.03 12.03
N THR A 295 4.85 -14.28 11.89
CA THR A 295 5.75 -15.41 11.71
C THR A 295 6.40 -15.39 10.33
N ARG A 296 7.50 -16.15 10.16
CA ARG A 296 8.14 -16.39 8.87
C ARG A 296 7.13 -16.77 7.77
N ASP A 297 6.17 -17.65 8.09
CA ASP A 297 5.22 -18.17 7.09
C ASP A 297 4.16 -17.11 6.70
N GLN A 298 3.73 -16.27 7.65
CA GLN A 298 2.86 -15.12 7.36
C GLN A 298 3.59 -14.07 6.51
N LEU A 299 4.86 -13.78 6.81
CA LEU A 299 5.69 -12.89 5.97
C LEU A 299 5.91 -13.48 4.58
N LEU A 300 6.05 -14.81 4.47
CA LEU A 300 6.14 -15.48 3.18
C LEU A 300 4.84 -15.33 2.37
N SER A 301 3.67 -15.45 3.01
CA SER A 301 2.37 -15.14 2.39
C SER A 301 2.33 -13.72 1.85
N THR A 302 2.76 -12.76 2.65
CA THR A 302 2.86 -11.35 2.24
C THR A 302 3.77 -11.20 1.01
N TYR A 303 4.92 -11.87 0.94
CA TYR A 303 5.82 -11.83 -0.22
C TYR A 303 5.16 -12.39 -1.49
N TYR A 304 4.47 -13.53 -1.40
CA TYR A 304 3.74 -14.09 -2.53
C TYR A 304 2.59 -13.20 -2.99
N CYS A 305 1.94 -12.51 -2.03
CA CYS A 305 0.78 -11.66 -2.31
C CYS A 305 1.14 -10.19 -2.60
N SER A 306 2.41 -9.80 -2.52
CA SER A 306 2.92 -8.46 -2.89
C SER A 306 3.89 -8.56 -4.07
N VAL A 307 5.15 -8.89 -3.81
CA VAL A 307 6.20 -9.03 -4.84
C VAL A 307 5.83 -10.10 -5.86
N GLY A 308 5.26 -11.21 -5.42
CA GLY A 308 4.76 -12.27 -6.31
C GLY A 308 3.55 -11.89 -7.17
N ARG A 309 3.01 -10.67 -7.01
CA ARG A 309 1.95 -10.08 -7.83
C ARG A 309 2.40 -8.80 -8.56
N GLY A 310 3.72 -8.54 -8.59
CA GLY A 310 4.32 -7.42 -9.29
C GLY A 310 4.34 -6.10 -8.53
N ALA A 311 3.93 -6.08 -7.25
CA ALA A 311 3.97 -4.91 -6.38
C ALA A 311 5.29 -4.84 -5.57
N GLN A 312 5.61 -3.67 -5.02
CA GLN A 312 6.70 -3.47 -4.07
C GLN A 312 6.24 -3.85 -2.66
N LEU A 313 7.12 -4.39 -1.83
CA LEU A 313 6.85 -4.64 -0.41
C LEU A 313 7.63 -3.68 0.47
N LEU A 314 6.95 -2.95 1.35
CA LEU A 314 7.53 -2.12 2.40
C LEU A 314 7.10 -2.66 3.77
N LEU A 315 7.99 -3.44 4.41
CA LEU A 315 7.71 -4.09 5.70
C LEU A 315 8.15 -3.20 6.85
N ASN A 316 7.20 -2.79 7.69
CA ASN A 316 7.50 -2.03 8.90
C ASN A 316 8.00 -2.92 10.04
N ILE A 317 9.14 -2.52 10.61
CA ILE A 317 9.72 -3.09 11.83
C ILE A 317 9.99 -1.93 12.80
N PRO A 318 9.12 -1.72 13.81
CA PRO A 318 9.22 -0.56 14.68
C PRO A 318 10.31 -0.70 15.74
N ALA A 319 10.98 0.42 16.04
CA ALA A 319 11.93 0.47 17.12
C ALA A 319 11.24 0.67 18.49
N ASN A 320 11.81 0.08 19.53
CA ASN A 320 11.35 0.21 20.91
C ASN A 320 11.86 1.50 21.58
N ARG A 321 11.47 1.74 22.84
CA ARG A 321 11.86 2.95 23.61
C ARG A 321 13.37 3.12 23.80
N GLN A 322 14.15 2.03 23.68
CA GLN A 322 15.61 2.09 23.75
C GLN A 322 16.26 2.48 22.40
N GLY A 323 15.47 2.51 21.32
CA GLY A 323 15.96 2.77 19.97
C GLY A 323 16.46 1.51 19.24
N LEU A 324 16.08 0.31 19.71
CA LEU A 324 16.43 -0.98 19.11
C LEU A 324 15.21 -1.62 18.47
N LEU A 325 15.39 -2.33 17.36
CA LEU A 325 14.41 -3.31 16.92
C LEU A 325 14.40 -4.48 17.91
N SER A 326 13.22 -5.01 18.20
CA SER A 326 13.10 -6.08 19.20
C SER A 326 13.58 -7.42 18.64
N ASP A 327 14.19 -8.25 19.49
CA ASP A 327 14.74 -9.55 19.07
C ASP A 327 13.73 -10.45 18.34
N PRO A 328 12.45 -10.55 18.76
CA PRO A 328 11.46 -11.35 18.02
C PRO A 328 11.22 -10.84 16.59
N ASP A 329 11.20 -9.51 16.38
CA ASP A 329 11.01 -8.88 15.07
C ASP A 329 12.20 -9.18 14.17
N CYS A 330 13.43 -8.98 14.69
CA CYS A 330 14.67 -9.27 13.99
C CYS A 330 14.77 -10.76 13.62
N ALA A 331 14.39 -11.65 14.53
CA ALA A 331 14.42 -13.09 14.31
C ALA A 331 13.43 -13.51 13.21
N SER A 332 12.20 -12.97 13.22
CA SER A 332 11.19 -13.27 12.21
C SER A 332 11.60 -12.72 10.84
N ALA A 333 12.10 -11.48 10.78
CA ALA A 333 12.59 -10.86 9.55
C ALA A 333 13.76 -11.66 8.94
N ARG A 334 14.72 -12.06 9.76
CA ARG A 334 15.85 -12.90 9.32
C ARG A 334 15.40 -14.27 8.83
N ALA A 335 14.49 -14.93 9.55
CA ALA A 335 13.96 -16.24 9.14
C ALA A 335 13.24 -16.15 7.79
N PHE A 336 12.48 -15.08 7.55
CA PHE A 336 11.82 -14.79 6.29
C PHE A 336 12.84 -14.58 5.14
N GLY A 337 13.84 -13.71 5.34
CA GLY A 337 14.85 -13.45 4.32
C GLY A 337 15.69 -14.70 3.97
N LEU A 338 16.00 -15.55 4.97
CA LEU A 338 16.63 -16.84 4.74
C LEU A 338 15.74 -17.77 3.89
N GLU A 339 14.43 -17.80 4.16
CA GLU A 339 13.49 -18.65 3.44
C GLU A 339 13.32 -18.21 1.99
N ILE A 340 13.23 -16.91 1.71
CA ILE A 340 13.20 -16.40 0.32
C ILE A 340 14.49 -16.82 -0.43
N ARG A 341 15.64 -16.62 0.18
CA ARG A 341 16.92 -17.04 -0.41
C ARG A 341 16.97 -18.54 -0.67
N ARG A 342 16.52 -19.35 0.30
CA ARG A 342 16.45 -20.80 0.16
C ARG A 342 15.57 -21.22 -1.02
N ARG A 343 14.40 -20.57 -1.21
CA ARG A 343 13.45 -20.91 -2.28
C ARG A 343 13.92 -20.43 -3.65
N PHE A 344 14.45 -19.22 -3.74
CA PHE A 344 14.56 -18.48 -5.00
C PHE A 344 15.96 -17.96 -5.35
N ALA A 345 17.01 -18.27 -4.57
CA ALA A 345 18.36 -17.78 -4.90
C ALA A 345 18.91 -18.35 -6.20
N LYS A 346 18.52 -19.57 -6.57
CA LYS A 346 19.04 -20.26 -7.76
C LYS A 346 17.92 -20.99 -8.49
N PRO A 347 17.55 -20.55 -9.69
CA PRO A 347 16.65 -21.31 -10.55
C PRO A 347 17.27 -22.62 -11.00
N LEU A 348 16.46 -23.64 -11.24
CA LEU A 348 16.87 -24.89 -11.87
C LEU A 348 17.16 -24.68 -13.36
N ALA A 349 16.38 -23.80 -13.98
CA ALA A 349 16.60 -23.30 -15.33
C ALA A 349 15.85 -21.99 -15.51
N GLU A 350 16.32 -21.18 -16.44
CA GLU A 350 15.68 -19.91 -16.81
C GLU A 350 15.88 -19.57 -18.28
N ALA A 351 14.99 -18.75 -18.82
CA ALA A 351 15.04 -18.27 -20.20
C ALA A 351 14.45 -16.86 -20.30
N THR A 352 14.90 -16.12 -21.29
CA THR A 352 14.27 -14.91 -21.80
C THR A 352 13.57 -15.21 -23.13
N GLY A 353 12.65 -14.36 -23.56
CA GLY A 353 12.01 -14.57 -24.86
C GLY A 353 10.95 -13.54 -25.21
N GLN A 354 10.48 -13.62 -26.44
CA GLN A 354 9.36 -12.78 -26.93
C GLN A 354 8.41 -13.61 -27.78
N GLY A 355 7.16 -13.16 -27.86
CA GLY A 355 6.10 -13.83 -28.61
C GLY A 355 5.05 -14.44 -27.70
N THR A 356 4.02 -15.00 -28.31
CA THR A 356 2.90 -15.61 -27.59
C THR A 356 3.24 -16.95 -26.94
N GLN A 357 4.40 -17.54 -27.28
CA GLN A 357 4.91 -18.75 -26.65
C GLN A 357 6.41 -18.65 -26.41
N VAL A 358 6.83 -18.87 -25.17
CA VAL A 358 8.24 -19.03 -24.78
C VAL A 358 8.40 -20.42 -24.17
N THR A 359 9.38 -21.18 -24.67
CA THR A 359 9.66 -22.54 -24.21
C THR A 359 11.03 -22.61 -23.53
N LEU A 360 11.04 -23.11 -22.30
CA LEU A 360 12.23 -23.41 -21.52
C LEU A 360 12.51 -24.91 -21.59
N ARG A 361 13.61 -25.31 -22.26
CA ARG A 361 14.06 -26.72 -22.33
C ARG A 361 14.98 -27.00 -21.14
N LEU A 362 14.72 -28.09 -20.44
CA LEU A 362 15.46 -28.42 -19.20
C LEU A 362 16.65 -29.34 -19.38
N GLY A 363 16.84 -29.88 -20.60
CA GLY A 363 17.94 -30.78 -20.92
C GLY A 363 17.78 -32.21 -20.34
N THR A 364 17.38 -32.32 -19.09
CA THR A 364 16.99 -33.54 -18.38
C THR A 364 15.70 -33.31 -17.63
N PRO A 365 14.89 -34.40 -17.36
CA PRO A 365 13.69 -34.25 -16.54
C PRO A 365 14.01 -33.66 -15.16
N VAL A 366 13.31 -32.59 -14.78
CA VAL A 366 13.52 -31.87 -13.51
C VAL A 366 12.20 -31.79 -12.76
N ARG A 367 12.24 -32.06 -11.46
CA ARG A 367 11.09 -31.83 -10.57
C ARG A 367 10.98 -30.34 -10.24
N ILE A 368 9.79 -29.78 -10.44
CA ILE A 368 9.47 -28.38 -10.16
C ILE A 368 8.21 -28.28 -9.29
N ASP A 369 8.07 -27.18 -8.55
CA ASP A 369 6.87 -26.82 -7.76
C ASP A 369 6.53 -25.34 -7.85
N THR A 370 7.39 -24.52 -8.49
CA THR A 370 7.18 -23.08 -8.62
C THR A 370 7.76 -22.56 -9.94
N VAL A 371 7.01 -21.70 -10.60
CA VAL A 371 7.44 -20.93 -11.78
C VAL A 371 7.44 -19.46 -11.45
N ILE A 372 8.53 -18.75 -11.77
CA ILE A 372 8.59 -17.28 -11.68
C ILE A 372 8.59 -16.73 -13.10
N LEU A 373 7.67 -15.80 -13.34
CA LEU A 373 7.50 -15.11 -14.61
C LEU A 373 7.74 -13.61 -14.41
N GLN A 374 8.45 -12.98 -15.34
CA GLN A 374 8.68 -11.53 -15.35
C GLN A 374 8.54 -11.01 -16.78
N GLU A 375 7.69 -10.02 -17.00
CA GLU A 375 7.69 -9.27 -18.25
C GLU A 375 8.86 -8.29 -18.29
N ASP A 376 9.32 -7.94 -19.48
CA ASP A 376 10.13 -6.75 -19.68
C ASP A 376 9.23 -5.52 -19.67
N ILE A 377 8.94 -5.05 -18.45
CA ILE A 377 8.04 -3.94 -18.20
C ILE A 377 8.57 -2.59 -18.72
N ALA A 378 9.86 -2.49 -19.12
CA ALA A 378 10.35 -1.31 -19.83
C ALA A 378 9.58 -1.04 -21.14
N ALA A 379 8.95 -2.09 -21.69
CA ALA A 379 8.07 -2.00 -22.84
C ALA A 379 6.57 -1.92 -22.49
N GLY A 380 6.22 -1.74 -21.21
CA GLY A 380 4.86 -1.81 -20.66
C GLY A 380 4.39 -3.24 -20.39
N GLU A 381 3.35 -3.38 -19.59
CA GLU A 381 2.68 -4.67 -19.35
C GLU A 381 1.86 -5.06 -20.57
N ARG A 382 2.16 -6.18 -21.18
CA ARG A 382 1.55 -6.62 -22.47
C ARG A 382 0.66 -7.84 -22.33
N VAL A 383 0.99 -8.74 -21.39
CA VAL A 383 0.22 -9.96 -21.16
C VAL A 383 -1.12 -9.60 -20.49
N ARG A 384 -2.21 -10.21 -20.99
CA ARG A 384 -3.57 -10.05 -20.45
C ARG A 384 -4.18 -11.38 -20.01
N ALA A 385 -3.68 -12.48 -20.52
CA ALA A 385 -3.98 -13.84 -20.06
C ALA A 385 -2.89 -14.79 -20.53
N PHE A 386 -2.55 -15.74 -19.68
CA PHE A 386 -1.54 -16.75 -19.95
C PHE A 386 -1.87 -18.08 -19.26
N HIS A 387 -1.23 -19.16 -19.74
CA HIS A 387 -1.10 -20.39 -18.98
C HIS A 387 0.35 -20.91 -19.07
N VAL A 388 0.68 -21.74 -18.10
CA VAL A 388 1.97 -22.44 -18.02
C VAL A 388 1.71 -23.93 -18.23
N ASP A 389 2.41 -24.53 -19.18
CA ASP A 389 2.36 -25.97 -19.42
C ASP A 389 3.73 -26.61 -19.15
N GLY A 390 3.71 -27.82 -18.59
CA GLY A 390 4.87 -28.69 -18.43
C GLY A 390 4.79 -29.90 -19.38
N LEU A 391 5.88 -30.23 -20.05
CA LEU A 391 6.00 -31.47 -20.82
C LEU A 391 6.40 -32.60 -19.88
N ALA A 392 5.49 -33.47 -19.56
CA ALA A 392 5.75 -34.64 -18.71
C ALA A 392 5.42 -35.94 -19.47
N ARG A 393 6.37 -36.86 -19.54
CA ARG A 393 6.19 -38.14 -20.24
C ARG A 393 5.70 -37.99 -21.68
N GLY A 394 6.20 -36.97 -22.39
CA GLY A 394 5.84 -36.71 -23.79
C GLY A 394 4.50 -36.00 -24.00
N VAL A 395 3.78 -35.61 -22.91
CA VAL A 395 2.48 -34.93 -22.98
C VAL A 395 2.56 -33.57 -22.33
N TRP A 396 2.07 -32.54 -23.02
CA TRP A 396 1.92 -31.20 -22.42
C TRP A 396 0.72 -31.16 -21.47
N GLN A 397 0.96 -30.76 -20.25
CA GLN A 397 -0.05 -30.63 -19.20
C GLN A 397 -0.08 -29.18 -18.69
N LYS A 398 -1.28 -28.61 -18.52
CA LYS A 398 -1.46 -27.29 -17.93
C LYS A 398 -1.14 -27.35 -16.44
N LEU A 399 -0.20 -26.53 -15.99
CA LEU A 399 0.26 -26.43 -14.59
C LEU A 399 -0.33 -25.24 -13.86
N GLY A 400 -0.71 -24.18 -14.57
CA GLY A 400 -1.26 -22.98 -13.98
C GLY A 400 -1.68 -21.96 -15.03
N GLU A 401 -2.41 -20.95 -14.60
CA GLU A 401 -2.86 -19.86 -15.47
C GLU A 401 -3.00 -18.54 -14.71
N GLY A 402 -3.11 -17.44 -15.43
CA GLY A 402 -3.30 -16.13 -14.84
C GLY A 402 -3.61 -15.03 -15.86
N THR A 403 -3.77 -13.82 -15.35
CA THR A 403 -4.12 -12.64 -16.15
C THR A 403 -2.96 -11.66 -16.28
N SER A 404 -2.29 -11.29 -15.18
CA SER A 404 -1.15 -10.37 -15.19
C SER A 404 0.13 -11.07 -14.78
N ILE A 405 1.26 -10.60 -15.31
CA ILE A 405 2.61 -11.02 -14.94
C ILE A 405 3.34 -9.82 -14.31
N GLY A 406 3.45 -8.72 -15.06
CA GLY A 406 4.11 -7.51 -14.61
C GLY A 406 5.58 -7.69 -14.24
N HIS A 407 6.04 -6.95 -13.23
CA HIS A 407 7.42 -7.02 -12.75
C HIS A 407 7.82 -8.44 -12.31
N LYS A 408 6.96 -9.12 -11.53
CA LYS A 408 7.17 -10.50 -11.08
C LYS A 408 5.84 -11.20 -10.77
N ARG A 409 5.67 -12.41 -11.30
CA ARG A 409 4.62 -13.34 -10.89
C ARG A 409 5.25 -14.60 -10.33
N ILE A 410 4.96 -14.93 -9.06
CA ILE A 410 5.27 -16.22 -8.46
C ILE A 410 4.05 -17.10 -8.66
N GLN A 411 4.20 -18.16 -9.43
CA GLN A 411 3.15 -19.12 -9.75
C GLN A 411 3.51 -20.48 -9.17
N PRO A 412 2.95 -20.87 -8.01
CA PRO A 412 3.04 -22.23 -7.51
C PRO A 412 2.35 -23.20 -8.47
N VAL A 413 2.88 -24.40 -8.55
CA VAL A 413 2.31 -25.53 -9.30
C VAL A 413 2.41 -26.80 -8.45
N ASP A 414 1.55 -27.77 -8.71
CA ASP A 414 1.68 -29.07 -8.06
C ASP A 414 3.03 -29.71 -8.42
N PRO A 415 3.75 -30.31 -7.45
CA PRO A 415 5.06 -30.89 -7.70
C PRO A 415 5.03 -31.93 -8.84
N ILE A 416 5.71 -31.62 -9.94
CA ILE A 416 5.73 -32.44 -11.14
C ILE A 416 7.14 -32.52 -11.73
N THR A 417 7.48 -33.65 -12.36
CA THR A 417 8.73 -33.79 -13.14
C THR A 417 8.43 -33.53 -14.61
N VAL A 418 9.14 -32.57 -15.20
CA VAL A 418 8.96 -32.12 -16.58
C VAL A 418 10.27 -32.08 -17.36
N ASP A 419 10.21 -32.31 -18.66
CA ASP A 419 11.34 -32.23 -19.61
C ASP A 419 11.48 -30.83 -20.19
N SER A 420 10.38 -30.10 -20.24
CA SER A 420 10.30 -28.73 -20.74
C SER A 420 9.13 -28.01 -20.09
N LEU A 421 9.23 -26.68 -20.02
CA LEU A 421 8.13 -25.82 -19.63
C LEU A 421 7.86 -24.86 -20.79
N ARG A 422 6.61 -24.47 -21.00
CA ARG A 422 6.26 -23.35 -21.86
C ARG A 422 5.26 -22.43 -21.18
N ILE A 423 5.44 -21.15 -21.43
CA ILE A 423 4.42 -20.15 -21.17
C ILE A 423 3.70 -19.85 -22.48
N VAL A 424 2.38 -19.85 -22.45
CA VAL A 424 1.54 -19.52 -23.59
C VAL A 424 0.68 -18.32 -23.22
N THR A 425 0.88 -17.20 -23.91
CA THR A 425 0.05 -16.00 -23.77
C THR A 425 -1.16 -16.15 -24.67
N THR A 426 -2.33 -16.25 -24.08
CA THR A 426 -3.61 -16.40 -24.80
C THR A 426 -4.27 -15.07 -25.14
N LYS A 427 -3.91 -13.99 -24.41
CA LYS A 427 -4.37 -12.62 -24.66
C LYS A 427 -3.25 -11.64 -24.35
N SER A 428 -2.97 -10.71 -25.25
CA SER A 428 -1.96 -9.67 -25.07
C SER A 428 -2.27 -8.40 -25.86
N VAL A 429 -1.61 -7.30 -25.48
CA VAL A 429 -1.54 -6.08 -26.26
C VAL A 429 -0.11 -5.98 -26.84
N GLY A 430 0.00 -6.15 -28.15
CA GLY A 430 1.29 -6.28 -28.82
C GLY A 430 1.99 -7.60 -28.52
N ILE A 431 3.27 -7.69 -28.86
CA ILE A 431 4.08 -8.90 -28.69
C ILE A 431 4.57 -8.99 -27.25
N PRO A 432 4.22 -10.05 -26.47
CA PRO A 432 4.77 -10.25 -25.13
C PRO A 432 6.29 -10.32 -25.12
N ILE A 433 6.92 -9.73 -24.12
CA ILE A 433 8.37 -9.78 -23.92
C ILE A 433 8.62 -10.23 -22.49
N PHE A 434 9.32 -11.34 -22.34
CA PHE A 434 9.64 -11.93 -21.04
C PHE A 434 11.10 -11.63 -20.69
N ARG A 435 11.30 -10.88 -19.61
CA ARG A 435 12.61 -10.64 -19.00
C ARG A 435 13.15 -11.93 -18.38
N ASN A 436 12.26 -12.72 -17.78
CA ASN A 436 12.62 -14.01 -17.18
C ASN A 436 11.42 -14.98 -17.14
N VAL A 437 11.69 -16.22 -17.43
CA VAL A 437 10.86 -17.41 -17.18
C VAL A 437 11.74 -18.41 -16.46
N ALA A 438 11.53 -18.63 -15.18
CA ALA A 438 12.39 -19.44 -14.33
C ALA A 438 11.61 -20.53 -13.59
N VAL A 439 12.21 -21.68 -13.38
CA VAL A 439 11.63 -22.81 -12.66
C VAL A 439 12.42 -23.15 -11.41
N TYR A 440 11.68 -23.52 -10.36
CA TYR A 440 12.25 -23.84 -9.05
C TYR A 440 11.64 -25.13 -8.50
N TYR A 441 12.40 -25.83 -7.67
CA TYR A 441 11.89 -26.83 -6.75
C TYR A 441 12.19 -26.38 -5.33
N THR A 442 11.22 -25.79 -4.68
CA THR A 442 11.35 -25.25 -3.33
C THR A 442 11.33 -26.36 -2.29
N GLY A 443 10.72 -27.51 -2.61
CA GLY A 443 10.57 -28.68 -1.74
C GLY A 443 9.55 -28.49 -0.62
N TYR A 444 8.83 -27.35 -0.61
CA TYR A 444 7.80 -27.02 0.36
C TYR A 444 6.57 -26.45 -0.33
N PRO A 445 5.38 -26.69 0.22
CA PRO A 445 4.17 -26.07 -0.33
C PRO A 445 4.27 -24.54 -0.29
N PRO A 446 3.58 -23.84 -1.20
CA PRO A 446 3.38 -22.42 -1.07
C PRO A 446 2.62 -22.13 0.24
N PRO A 447 2.65 -20.89 0.76
CA PRO A 447 1.75 -20.51 1.84
C PRO A 447 0.30 -20.82 1.47
N SER A 448 -0.51 -21.26 2.43
CA SER A 448 -1.90 -21.65 2.19
C SER A 448 -2.77 -20.54 1.60
N ASP A 449 -2.41 -19.31 1.89
CA ASP A 449 -3.07 -18.08 1.47
C ASP A 449 -2.34 -17.32 0.34
N TRP A 450 -1.40 -17.94 -0.35
CA TRP A 450 -0.62 -17.32 -1.44
C TRP A 450 -1.49 -16.66 -2.52
N ASN A 451 -2.73 -17.08 -2.65
CA ASN A 451 -3.71 -16.55 -3.60
C ASN A 451 -4.86 -15.80 -2.92
N ALA A 452 -4.72 -15.45 -1.64
CA ALA A 452 -5.75 -14.72 -0.92
C ALA A 452 -5.97 -13.31 -1.51
N ALA A 453 -7.20 -12.81 -1.42
CA ALA A 453 -7.51 -11.41 -1.70
C ALA A 453 -7.25 -10.56 -0.44
N PRO A 454 -6.95 -9.26 -0.60
CA PRO A 454 -6.92 -8.35 0.53
C PRO A 454 -8.23 -8.38 1.31
N GLN A 455 -8.13 -8.31 2.64
CA GLN A 455 -9.30 -8.32 3.51
C GLN A 455 -9.82 -6.90 3.79
N ILE A 456 -8.91 -5.93 3.91
CA ILE A 456 -9.22 -4.52 4.17
C ILE A 456 -8.79 -3.69 2.97
N TRP A 457 -9.70 -2.81 2.52
CA TRP A 457 -9.45 -1.87 1.45
C TRP A 457 -9.77 -0.46 1.94
N ALA A 458 -8.79 0.42 2.05
CA ALA A 458 -9.04 1.79 2.47
C ALA A 458 -9.96 2.55 1.51
N ALA A 459 -9.95 2.21 0.22
CA ALA A 459 -10.92 2.77 -0.73
C ALA A 459 -12.36 2.33 -0.45
N ASN A 460 -12.54 1.21 0.26
CA ASN A 460 -13.84 0.71 0.72
C ASN A 460 -14.12 1.11 2.17
N LEU A 461 -13.16 1.72 2.85
CA LEU A 461 -13.34 2.22 4.20
C LEU A 461 -14.31 3.41 4.15
N VAL A 462 -15.44 3.25 4.83
CA VAL A 462 -16.50 4.28 4.87
C VAL A 462 -16.67 4.89 6.25
N GLY A 463 -16.05 4.33 7.27
CA GLY A 463 -16.09 4.84 8.62
C GLY A 463 -15.44 3.92 9.64
N HIS A 464 -15.51 4.36 10.88
CA HIS A 464 -15.06 3.62 12.05
C HIS A 464 -16.18 3.56 13.07
N TRP A 465 -16.12 2.61 13.99
CA TRP A 465 -16.95 2.64 15.18
C TRP A 465 -16.12 2.70 16.45
N GLY A 466 -16.70 3.27 17.49
CA GLY A 466 -16.15 3.32 18.83
C GLY A 466 -17.25 3.24 19.87
N ASP A 467 -16.93 2.86 21.09
CA ASP A 467 -17.89 2.75 22.20
C ASP A 467 -19.15 1.95 21.83
N HIS A 468 -18.97 0.86 21.08
CA HIS A 468 -20.04 -0.01 20.59
C HIS A 468 -21.08 0.67 19.68
N ALA A 469 -20.77 1.85 19.10
CA ALA A 469 -21.70 2.57 18.24
C ALA A 469 -21.05 3.03 16.92
N PHE A 470 -21.84 3.10 15.85
CA PHE A 470 -21.42 3.64 14.58
C PHE A 470 -22.44 4.60 13.98
N SER A 471 -21.95 5.57 13.22
CA SER A 471 -22.75 6.44 12.38
C SER A 471 -21.90 6.82 11.15
N ILE A 472 -22.35 6.42 9.96
CA ILE A 472 -21.62 6.63 8.70
C ILE A 472 -22.49 7.34 7.68
N ASP A 473 -21.87 8.25 6.93
CA ASP A 473 -22.48 8.94 5.79
C ASP A 473 -21.96 8.29 4.50
N LEU A 474 -22.86 7.67 3.74
CA LEU A 474 -22.57 6.97 2.51
C LEU A 474 -22.94 7.77 1.26
N THR A 475 -23.41 9.01 1.41
CA THR A 475 -23.98 9.84 0.35
C THR A 475 -23.10 9.91 -0.91
N SER A 476 -21.79 10.04 -0.73
CA SER A 476 -20.82 10.12 -1.84
C SER A 476 -20.21 8.76 -2.24
N LYS A 477 -20.58 7.69 -1.55
CA LYS A 477 -19.93 6.36 -1.68
C LYS A 477 -20.77 5.33 -2.41
N ILE A 478 -22.05 5.62 -2.62
CA ILE A 478 -22.99 4.66 -3.21
C ILE A 478 -23.67 5.23 -4.46
N ASP A 479 -23.92 4.34 -5.42
CA ASP A 479 -24.80 4.59 -6.56
C ASP A 479 -26.21 4.16 -6.21
N VAL A 480 -27.21 4.89 -6.65
CA VAL A 480 -28.63 4.53 -6.46
C VAL A 480 -28.99 3.20 -7.15
N ALA A 481 -29.99 2.53 -6.62
CA ALA A 481 -30.58 1.28 -7.13
C ALA A 481 -29.64 0.06 -7.13
N LYS A 482 -28.83 -0.13 -6.08
CA LYS A 482 -27.92 -1.28 -5.94
C LYS A 482 -27.90 -1.80 -4.52
N GLN A 483 -27.47 -3.05 -4.39
CA GLN A 483 -27.21 -3.66 -3.10
C GLN A 483 -25.75 -3.46 -2.69
N TYR A 484 -25.54 -3.21 -1.42
CA TYR A 484 -24.24 -3.05 -0.81
C TYR A 484 -24.12 -3.91 0.43
N ARG A 485 -22.88 -4.29 0.75
CA ARG A 485 -22.54 -4.95 2.00
C ARG A 485 -21.68 -4.02 2.84
N LEU A 486 -22.06 -3.80 4.09
CA LEU A 486 -21.19 -3.25 5.10
C LEU A 486 -20.58 -4.40 5.89
N ARG A 487 -19.25 -4.43 5.97
CA ARG A 487 -18.50 -5.37 6.77
C ARG A 487 -17.83 -4.63 7.91
N PHE A 488 -17.96 -5.16 9.12
CA PHE A 488 -17.43 -4.58 10.34
C PHE A 488 -16.20 -5.39 10.79
N VAL A 489 -15.02 -4.77 10.72
CA VAL A 489 -13.73 -5.41 11.05
C VAL A 489 -13.26 -4.89 12.40
N PRO A 490 -13.30 -5.71 13.47
CA PRO A 490 -12.94 -5.26 14.80
C PRO A 490 -11.41 -5.08 14.93
N ARG A 491 -10.99 -4.04 15.65
CA ARG A 491 -9.58 -3.85 16.03
C ARG A 491 -9.15 -4.81 17.12
N ALA A 492 -10.08 -5.21 17.99
CA ALA A 492 -9.88 -6.24 19.01
C ALA A 492 -11.20 -6.92 19.32
N GLY A 493 -11.16 -8.20 19.69
CA GLY A 493 -12.35 -9.00 19.96
C GLY A 493 -13.08 -9.46 18.70
N THR A 494 -14.36 -9.75 18.82
CA THR A 494 -15.22 -10.21 17.71
C THR A 494 -16.55 -9.49 17.74
N VAL A 495 -17.10 -9.15 16.56
CA VAL A 495 -18.49 -8.72 16.44
C VAL A 495 -19.39 -9.93 16.65
N THR A 496 -20.37 -9.83 17.54
CA THR A 496 -21.33 -10.90 17.84
C THR A 496 -22.76 -10.59 17.37
N GLY A 497 -23.02 -9.34 17.01
CA GLY A 497 -24.31 -8.90 16.50
C GLY A 497 -24.42 -7.39 16.33
N PHE A 498 -25.63 -6.97 15.96
CA PHE A 498 -26.01 -5.58 15.78
C PHE A 498 -27.33 -5.28 16.47
N ALA A 499 -27.45 -4.09 17.05
CA ALA A 499 -28.71 -3.58 17.62
C ALA A 499 -29.02 -2.17 17.08
N ASN A 500 -30.31 -1.83 17.02
CA ASN A 500 -30.79 -0.50 16.67
C ASN A 500 -30.24 0.06 15.36
N VAL A 501 -30.03 -0.81 14.35
CA VAL A 501 -29.51 -0.37 13.04
C VAL A 501 -30.61 0.38 12.28
N VAL A 502 -30.28 1.59 11.84
CA VAL A 502 -31.17 2.46 11.08
C VAL A 502 -30.48 2.95 9.82
N LEU A 503 -31.11 2.72 8.67
CA LEU A 503 -30.77 3.39 7.42
C LEU A 503 -31.73 4.59 7.26
N LYS A 504 -31.16 5.75 6.93
CA LYS A 504 -31.90 6.96 6.57
C LYS A 504 -31.60 7.37 5.15
N LEU A 505 -32.65 7.54 4.36
CA LEU A 505 -32.62 8.14 3.04
C LEU A 505 -33.26 9.53 3.15
N ASP A 506 -32.53 10.59 2.83
CA ASP A 506 -32.97 11.98 2.96
C ASP A 506 -33.55 12.30 4.35
N ASP A 507 -32.88 11.80 5.39
CA ASP A 507 -33.25 11.90 6.81
C ASP A 507 -34.53 11.13 7.22
N VAL A 508 -35.15 10.33 6.31
CA VAL A 508 -36.26 9.42 6.60
C VAL A 508 -35.72 8.02 6.92
N ALA A 509 -36.19 7.43 8.01
CA ALA A 509 -35.79 6.08 8.41
C ALA A 509 -36.46 5.01 7.53
N GLU A 510 -35.65 4.11 6.97
CA GLU A 510 -36.07 3.03 6.06
C GLU A 510 -35.75 1.66 6.68
N PRO A 511 -36.62 1.10 7.54
CA PRO A 511 -36.33 -0.09 8.35
C PRO A 511 -36.18 -1.38 7.53
N ASN A 512 -36.70 -1.44 6.31
CA ASN A 512 -36.68 -2.65 5.48
C ASN A 512 -35.47 -2.78 4.57
N PHE A 513 -34.61 -1.76 4.53
CA PHE A 513 -33.47 -1.71 3.61
C PHE A 513 -32.15 -2.15 4.24
N VAL A 514 -32.13 -2.52 5.53
CA VAL A 514 -30.93 -3.05 6.22
C VAL A 514 -31.27 -4.42 6.78
N LYS A 515 -30.46 -5.42 6.43
CA LYS A 515 -30.63 -6.80 6.92
C LYS A 515 -29.27 -7.36 7.33
N PRO A 516 -29.19 -8.16 8.41
CA PRO A 516 -28.00 -8.97 8.66
C PRO A 516 -27.73 -9.89 7.47
N ALA A 517 -26.45 -10.06 7.09
CA ALA A 517 -26.07 -11.01 6.06
C ALA A 517 -26.29 -12.44 6.59
N ASN A 518 -26.89 -13.30 5.77
CA ASN A 518 -27.18 -14.69 6.17
C ASN A 518 -25.90 -15.42 6.62
N GLY A 519 -25.88 -15.86 7.88
CA GLY A 519 -24.77 -16.60 8.47
C GLY A 519 -23.52 -15.80 8.82
N LYS A 520 -23.59 -14.46 8.77
CA LYS A 520 -22.50 -13.55 9.11
C LYS A 520 -22.95 -12.54 10.16
N VAL A 521 -22.31 -12.57 11.33
CA VAL A 521 -22.63 -11.69 12.45
C VAL A 521 -21.94 -10.31 12.36
N ASP A 522 -20.98 -10.17 11.46
CA ASP A 522 -20.16 -9.00 11.23
C ASP A 522 -20.48 -8.25 9.91
N GLU A 523 -21.60 -8.62 9.25
CA GLU A 523 -21.98 -8.03 7.96
C GLU A 523 -23.45 -7.58 7.94
N LEU A 524 -23.69 -6.41 7.33
CA LEU A 524 -25.03 -5.90 7.03
C LEU A 524 -25.21 -5.74 5.52
N ILE A 525 -26.37 -6.09 5.01
CA ILE A 525 -26.77 -5.85 3.61
C ILE A 525 -27.64 -4.61 3.56
N LEU A 526 -27.25 -3.66 2.73
CA LEU A 526 -28.04 -2.48 2.40
C LEU A 526 -28.70 -2.69 1.04
N ASP A 527 -30.00 -2.58 0.97
CA ASP A 527 -30.80 -2.68 -0.27
C ASP A 527 -31.35 -1.29 -0.61
N ILE A 528 -30.60 -0.53 -1.40
CA ILE A 528 -30.91 0.86 -1.71
C ILE A 528 -31.57 0.92 -3.08
N THR A 529 -32.90 0.81 -3.09
CA THR A 529 -33.71 0.75 -4.32
C THR A 529 -34.25 2.10 -4.80
N GLY A 530 -34.08 3.16 -4.00
CA GLY A 530 -34.57 4.51 -4.31
C GLY A 530 -33.48 5.51 -4.64
N VAL A 531 -33.85 6.66 -5.19
CA VAL A 531 -32.98 7.82 -5.37
C VAL A 531 -33.01 8.63 -4.08
N ALA A 532 -31.86 8.82 -3.46
CA ALA A 532 -31.69 9.66 -2.27
C ALA A 532 -30.51 10.62 -2.46
N GLU A 533 -30.67 11.85 -1.99
CA GLU A 533 -29.60 12.85 -1.97
C GLU A 533 -28.65 12.64 -0.77
N LYS A 534 -29.15 12.00 0.29
CA LYS A 534 -28.39 11.69 1.51
C LYS A 534 -28.66 10.27 1.96
N VAL A 535 -27.59 9.53 2.24
CA VAL A 535 -27.67 8.15 2.75
C VAL A 535 -26.81 8.02 3.99
N ARG A 536 -27.45 7.69 5.13
CA ARG A 536 -26.78 7.51 6.41
C ARG A 536 -27.18 6.20 7.07
N VAL A 537 -26.22 5.51 7.66
CA VAL A 537 -26.45 4.28 8.44
C VAL A 537 -25.87 4.47 9.83
N SER A 538 -26.64 4.13 10.85
CA SER A 538 -26.18 4.16 12.24
C SER A 538 -26.70 2.95 13.01
N GLY A 539 -26.03 2.60 14.09
CA GLY A 539 -26.43 1.47 14.92
C GLY A 539 -25.47 1.20 16.06
N GLN A 540 -25.74 0.10 16.78
CA GLN A 540 -24.88 -0.40 17.85
C GLN A 540 -24.29 -1.75 17.45
N ILE A 541 -23.10 -2.06 17.96
CA ILE A 541 -22.36 -3.29 17.70
C ILE A 541 -22.19 -4.03 19.02
N GLU A 542 -22.52 -5.31 19.00
CA GLU A 542 -22.34 -6.21 20.13
C GLU A 542 -20.97 -6.91 20.00
N GLY A 543 -20.30 -7.11 21.14
CA GLY A 543 -19.01 -7.78 21.24
C GLY A 543 -17.83 -6.80 21.17
N ALA A 544 -17.32 -6.46 19.98
CA ALA A 544 -16.17 -5.56 19.84
C ALA A 544 -16.53 -4.09 20.09
N SER A 545 -15.69 -3.36 20.82
CA SER A 545 -15.92 -1.95 21.16
C SER A 545 -15.54 -0.96 20.06
N SER A 546 -14.63 -1.34 19.16
CA SER A 546 -14.13 -0.47 18.09
C SER A 546 -13.66 -1.25 16.87
N GLY A 547 -13.65 -0.60 15.71
CA GLY A 547 -13.17 -1.19 14.46
C GLY A 547 -13.42 -0.33 13.23
N ASP A 548 -13.25 -0.93 12.05
CA ASP A 548 -13.32 -0.31 10.74
C ASP A 548 -14.52 -0.84 9.96
N ILE A 549 -15.24 0.04 9.25
CA ILE A 549 -16.45 -0.29 8.48
C ILE A 549 -16.11 -0.19 7.01
N LEU A 550 -16.27 -1.30 6.29
CA LEU A 550 -15.99 -1.42 4.87
C LEU A 550 -17.27 -1.51 4.07
N LEU A 551 -17.31 -0.87 2.91
CA LEU A 551 -18.40 -0.91 1.95
C LEU A 551 -18.01 -1.76 0.73
N GLN A 552 -18.83 -2.73 0.38
CA GLN A 552 -18.69 -3.53 -0.83
C GLN A 552 -19.97 -3.43 -1.66
N LYS A 553 -19.84 -3.14 -2.95
CA LYS A 553 -20.95 -3.24 -3.91
C LYS A 553 -21.17 -4.71 -4.24
N LEU A 554 -22.43 -5.18 -4.19
CA LEU A 554 -22.84 -6.56 -4.49
C LEU A 554 -23.24 -6.73 -5.94
#